data_8c70af80f3cd06c09cd6c3ad4ea54329
#
_entry.id   8c70af80f3cd06c09cd6c3ad4ea54329
#
_cell.length_a   1.000
_cell.length_b   1.000
_cell.length_c   1.000
_cell.angle_alpha   90.00
_cell.angle_beta   90.00
_cell.angle_gamma   90.00
#
_symmetry.space_group_name_H-M   'P 1'
#
loop_
_entity.id
_entity.type
_entity.pdbx_description
1 polymer ?
#
loop_
_entity_poly.entity_id
_entity_poly.type
_entity_poly.pdbx_seq_one_letter_code
_entity_poly.pdbx_strand_id
1 'polypeptide(L)'
;MRHVTGELAASHAAPLFYQSWRPEDEPRAVLILIHGFGEHGGRYNYLVDYLVPRGVAVYALDLYGHGCSPGKRGGLSEWEQYVQDADALVNLVKREEPNLPRFIMGHSMGGLIVASYLLDHQAGLNGAVLSAPLLEEANVSPLIKTAMKLLNRVTPGLSLSTSLDAGAISREPAEVLRYQQDSLNHDKASVRLGNEMLRMAPEVHRRAGKIVLPLLIYHGEGDQLVPISGSRRLADEVGSTDCTFVAYPGGYHELHNDLDRATVLADLYEWLERHL
;
A
#
# COMPACT_ATOMS: atom_id res chain seq x y z
N MET A 1 14.47 12.56 -15.38
CA MET A 1 14.02 12.04 -14.06
C MET A 1 15.23 11.68 -13.21
N ARG A 2 15.32 12.18 -11.99
CA ARG A 2 16.39 11.87 -11.02
C ARG A 2 15.88 10.82 -10.04
N HIS A 3 16.59 9.69 -9.95
CA HIS A 3 16.30 8.60 -9.00
C HIS A 3 17.35 8.61 -7.88
N VAL A 4 16.90 8.54 -6.64
CA VAL A 4 17.75 8.51 -5.44
C VAL A 4 17.28 7.38 -4.53
N THR A 5 18.22 6.67 -3.93
CA THR A 5 17.96 5.69 -2.87
C THR A 5 18.60 6.17 -1.57
N GLY A 6 18.03 5.80 -0.45
CA GLY A 6 18.53 6.18 0.85
C GLY A 6 18.07 5.28 1.97
N GLU A 7 18.50 5.61 3.17
CA GLU A 7 18.12 4.93 4.40
C GLU A 7 17.29 5.88 5.28
N LEU A 8 16.21 5.37 5.82
CA LEU A 8 15.26 6.09 6.66
C LEU A 8 15.29 5.52 8.08
N ALA A 9 15.66 6.32 9.04
CA ALA A 9 15.52 5.96 10.46
C ALA A 9 14.02 5.86 10.81
N ALA A 10 13.62 4.71 11.31
CA ALA A 10 12.26 4.38 11.73
C ALA A 10 12.28 3.80 13.16
N SER A 11 11.18 3.22 13.61
CA SER A 11 11.08 2.61 14.95
C SER A 11 11.94 1.37 15.15
N HIS A 12 12.56 0.86 14.09
CA HIS A 12 13.39 -0.34 14.11
C HIS A 12 14.85 -0.06 14.49
N ALA A 13 15.56 -1.09 14.93
CA ALA A 13 16.98 -0.99 15.28
C ALA A 13 17.89 -0.69 14.06
N ALA A 14 17.45 -1.00 12.85
CA ALA A 14 18.15 -0.72 11.61
C ALA A 14 17.26 0.14 10.68
N PRO A 15 17.88 1.04 9.89
CA PRO A 15 17.14 1.93 9.00
C PRO A 15 16.43 1.14 7.90
N LEU A 16 15.32 1.69 7.41
CA LEU A 16 14.57 1.17 6.28
C LEU A 16 15.12 1.73 4.98
N PHE A 17 15.03 0.94 3.92
CA PHE A 17 15.36 1.38 2.57
C PHE A 17 14.21 2.21 2.00
N TYR A 18 14.52 3.36 1.41
CA TYR A 18 13.57 4.12 0.60
C TYR A 18 14.18 4.53 -0.73
N GLN A 19 13.34 4.89 -1.67
CA GLN A 19 13.73 5.45 -2.95
C GLN A 19 12.78 6.57 -3.36
N SER A 20 13.31 7.52 -4.14
CA SER A 20 12.55 8.63 -4.66
C SER A 20 12.87 8.90 -6.12
N TRP A 21 11.87 9.29 -6.87
CA TRP A 21 11.96 9.72 -8.26
C TRP A 21 11.41 11.14 -8.38
N ARG A 22 12.23 12.04 -8.89
CA ARG A 22 11.85 13.43 -9.08
C ARG A 22 11.96 13.83 -10.55
N PRO A 23 11.09 14.72 -11.05
CA PRO A 23 11.26 15.32 -12.36
C PRO A 23 12.58 16.12 -12.42
N GLU A 24 13.04 16.46 -13.62
CA GLU A 24 14.19 17.36 -13.81
C GLU A 24 13.86 18.79 -13.36
N ASP A 25 12.64 19.22 -13.66
CA ASP A 25 12.08 20.49 -13.19
C ASP A 25 11.55 20.38 -11.77
N GLU A 26 11.19 21.52 -11.16
CA GLU A 26 10.58 21.53 -9.82
C GLU A 26 9.26 20.76 -9.81
N PRO A 27 9.07 19.81 -8.90
CA PRO A 27 7.83 19.06 -8.80
C PRO A 27 6.68 19.96 -8.34
N ARG A 28 5.47 19.59 -8.74
CA ARG A 28 4.22 20.28 -8.37
C ARG A 28 3.50 19.62 -7.21
N ALA A 29 3.79 18.33 -6.98
CA ALA A 29 3.22 17.51 -5.91
C ALA A 29 4.13 16.35 -5.58
N VAL A 30 3.84 15.68 -4.45
CA VAL A 30 4.51 14.46 -4.03
C VAL A 30 3.48 13.35 -3.77
N LEU A 31 3.75 12.15 -4.30
CA LEU A 31 3.07 10.91 -3.95
C LEU A 31 3.98 10.06 -3.06
N ILE A 32 3.50 9.75 -1.86
CA ILE A 32 4.15 8.88 -0.87
C ILE A 32 3.54 7.49 -1.02
N LEU A 33 4.33 6.49 -1.37
CA LEU A 33 3.87 5.15 -1.75
C LEU A 33 4.24 4.11 -0.70
N ILE A 34 3.23 3.34 -0.26
CA ILE A 34 3.34 2.19 0.63
C ILE A 34 2.91 0.94 -0.15
N HIS A 35 3.85 0.05 -0.40
CA HIS A 35 3.66 -1.17 -1.20
C HIS A 35 2.87 -2.26 -0.47
N GLY A 36 2.47 -3.32 -1.19
CA GLY A 36 1.72 -4.45 -0.71
C GLY A 36 2.55 -5.53 -0.01
N PHE A 37 1.89 -6.63 0.35
CA PHE A 37 2.54 -7.78 0.97
C PHE A 37 3.43 -8.52 -0.02
N GLY A 38 4.63 -8.91 0.44
CA GLY A 38 5.53 -9.77 -0.31
C GLY A 38 6.21 -9.12 -1.51
N GLU A 39 6.08 -7.80 -1.66
CA GLU A 39 6.67 -7.01 -2.72
C GLU A 39 7.55 -5.87 -2.18
N HIS A 40 7.85 -4.86 -3.00
CA HIS A 40 8.68 -3.71 -2.64
C HIS A 40 8.40 -2.48 -3.51
N GLY A 41 8.86 -1.30 -3.09
CA GLY A 41 8.62 -0.03 -3.78
C GLY A 41 9.16 0.05 -5.23
N GLY A 42 10.13 -0.76 -5.60
CA GLY A 42 10.69 -0.79 -6.96
C GLY A 42 9.77 -1.41 -8.02
N ARG A 43 8.63 -2.01 -7.64
CA ARG A 43 7.69 -2.61 -8.60
C ARG A 43 6.71 -1.61 -9.24
N TYR A 44 6.74 -0.36 -8.84
CA TYR A 44 5.80 0.68 -9.31
C TYR A 44 6.33 1.48 -10.49
N ASN A 45 7.15 0.87 -11.36
CA ASN A 45 7.81 1.56 -12.48
C ASN A 45 6.81 2.25 -13.41
N TYR A 46 5.69 1.61 -13.79
CA TYR A 46 4.70 2.25 -14.67
C TYR A 46 4.05 3.47 -14.03
N LEU A 47 3.80 3.45 -12.72
CA LEU A 47 3.29 4.59 -11.98
C LEU A 47 4.33 5.72 -11.96
N VAL A 48 5.58 5.40 -11.68
CA VAL A 48 6.70 6.36 -11.68
C VAL A 48 6.88 6.98 -13.06
N ASP A 49 6.95 6.14 -14.11
CA ASP A 49 7.14 6.58 -15.50
C ASP A 49 5.98 7.43 -16.02
N TYR A 50 4.78 7.24 -15.45
CA TYR A 50 3.62 8.05 -15.80
C TYR A 50 3.56 9.38 -15.05
N LEU A 51 3.78 9.37 -13.73
CA LEU A 51 3.58 10.52 -12.85
C LEU A 51 4.76 11.49 -12.86
N VAL A 52 6.00 10.99 -12.84
CA VAL A 52 7.18 11.85 -12.66
C VAL A 52 7.39 12.82 -13.82
N PRO A 53 7.25 12.42 -15.10
CA PRO A 53 7.31 13.38 -16.22
C PRO A 53 6.18 14.43 -16.21
N ARG A 54 5.12 14.17 -15.41
CA ARG A 54 3.99 15.09 -15.24
C ARG A 54 4.11 15.98 -14.00
N GLY A 55 5.29 16.01 -13.39
CA GLY A 55 5.58 16.91 -12.26
C GLY A 55 5.22 16.35 -10.88
N VAL A 56 4.91 15.07 -10.74
CA VAL A 56 4.66 14.45 -9.43
C VAL A 56 5.90 13.68 -8.99
N ALA A 57 6.56 14.13 -7.93
CA ALA A 57 7.63 13.35 -7.31
C ALA A 57 7.02 12.12 -6.61
N VAL A 58 7.70 10.97 -6.66
CA VAL A 58 7.27 9.73 -5.99
C VAL A 58 8.32 9.32 -4.98
N TYR A 59 7.88 9.03 -3.76
CA TYR A 59 8.71 8.49 -2.68
C TYR A 59 8.12 7.15 -2.24
N ALA A 60 8.91 6.09 -2.28
CA ALA A 60 8.50 4.74 -1.91
C ALA A 60 9.41 4.18 -0.82
N LEU A 61 8.82 3.57 0.18
CA LEU A 61 9.48 2.87 1.27
C LEU A 61 9.42 1.37 1.01
N ASP A 62 10.48 0.65 1.28
CA ASP A 62 10.40 -0.79 1.50
C ASP A 62 10.09 -1.04 2.98
N LEU A 63 8.94 -1.64 3.27
CA LEU A 63 8.49 -1.94 4.63
C LEU A 63 9.45 -2.89 5.35
N TYR A 64 9.50 -2.84 6.67
CA TYR A 64 10.27 -3.80 7.45
C TYR A 64 9.95 -5.24 7.05
N GLY A 65 11.00 -6.03 6.80
CA GLY A 65 10.87 -7.41 6.32
C GLY A 65 10.51 -7.56 4.85
N HIS A 66 10.60 -6.49 4.04
CA HIS A 66 10.31 -6.49 2.61
C HIS A 66 11.43 -5.83 1.81
N GLY A 67 11.50 -6.15 0.51
CA GLY A 67 12.43 -5.52 -0.41
C GLY A 67 13.88 -5.49 0.05
N CYS A 68 14.48 -4.31 0.02
CA CYS A 68 15.84 -4.05 0.51
C CYS A 68 15.89 -3.68 2.00
N SER A 69 14.73 -3.50 2.66
CA SER A 69 14.69 -3.18 4.09
C SER A 69 15.07 -4.38 4.96
N PRO A 70 15.62 -4.10 6.18
CA PRO A 70 16.00 -5.13 7.12
C PRO A 70 14.79 -5.91 7.67
N GLY A 71 15.08 -7.00 8.36
CA GLY A 71 14.08 -7.79 9.04
C GLY A 71 13.85 -9.15 8.42
N LYS A 72 13.15 -10.00 9.17
CA LYS A 72 12.73 -11.32 8.70
C LYS A 72 11.62 -11.14 7.68
N ARG A 73 11.70 -11.83 6.53
CA ARG A 73 10.67 -11.75 5.48
C ARG A 73 9.27 -11.99 6.05
N GLY A 74 8.37 -10.97 5.85
CA GLY A 74 7.03 -10.97 6.40
C GLY A 74 6.96 -10.99 7.93
N GLY A 75 8.06 -10.61 8.61
CA GLY A 75 8.13 -10.50 10.06
C GLY A 75 7.52 -9.18 10.54
N LEU A 76 6.84 -9.24 11.69
CA LEU A 76 6.25 -8.07 12.33
C LEU A 76 6.17 -8.32 13.83
N SER A 77 6.43 -7.32 14.67
CA SER A 77 6.18 -7.38 16.11
C SER A 77 4.75 -6.95 16.45
N GLU A 78 4.32 -5.85 15.87
CA GLU A 78 2.98 -5.27 16.02
C GLU A 78 2.64 -4.40 14.82
N TRP A 79 1.35 -4.20 14.53
CA TRP A 79 0.88 -3.42 13.37
C TRP A 79 1.38 -1.96 13.39
N GLU A 80 1.49 -1.40 14.56
CA GLU A 80 1.92 -0.03 14.76
C GLU A 80 3.30 0.27 14.15
N GLN A 81 4.17 -0.74 14.03
CA GLN A 81 5.46 -0.57 13.34
C GLN A 81 5.28 -0.13 11.88
N TYR A 82 4.34 -0.72 11.14
CA TYR A 82 4.09 -0.31 9.75
C TYR A 82 3.45 1.08 9.67
N VAL A 83 2.60 1.44 10.63
CA VAL A 83 2.05 2.81 10.73
C VAL A 83 3.16 3.82 11.00
N GLN A 84 4.11 3.49 11.89
CA GLN A 84 5.29 4.33 12.18
C GLN A 84 6.26 4.40 10.99
N ASP A 85 6.41 3.32 10.22
CA ASP A 85 7.22 3.32 9.00
C ASP A 85 6.64 4.29 7.96
N ALA A 86 5.31 4.26 7.77
CA ALA A 86 4.62 5.21 6.91
C ALA A 86 4.77 6.65 7.42
N ASP A 87 4.63 6.89 8.72
CA ASP A 87 4.82 8.20 9.33
C ASP A 87 6.25 8.72 9.15
N ALA A 88 7.24 7.85 9.28
CA ALA A 88 8.64 8.22 9.07
C ALA A 88 8.88 8.69 7.62
N LEU A 89 8.31 8.01 6.62
CA LEU A 89 8.39 8.44 5.21
C LEU A 89 7.63 9.75 4.97
N VAL A 90 6.44 9.92 5.53
CA VAL A 90 5.68 11.18 5.45
C VAL A 90 6.49 12.33 6.05
N ASN A 91 7.15 12.12 7.19
CA ASN A 91 7.97 13.14 7.85
C ASN A 91 9.28 13.41 7.08
N LEU A 92 9.87 12.43 6.39
CA LEU A 92 10.97 12.66 5.45
C LEU A 92 10.51 13.60 4.33
N VAL A 93 9.40 13.28 3.68
CA VAL A 93 8.85 14.09 2.57
C VAL A 93 8.49 15.49 3.03
N LYS A 94 7.92 15.67 4.23
CA LYS A 94 7.65 17.00 4.80
C LYS A 94 8.92 17.85 4.95
N ARG A 95 10.08 17.23 5.20
CA ARG A 95 11.37 17.95 5.32
C ARG A 95 12.01 18.24 3.96
N GLU A 96 11.95 17.28 3.04
CA GLU A 96 12.57 17.42 1.71
C GLU A 96 11.75 18.28 0.76
N GLU A 97 10.41 18.22 0.87
CA GLU A 97 9.45 18.91 0.01
C GLU A 97 8.44 19.74 0.84
N PRO A 98 8.91 20.75 1.61
CA PRO A 98 8.08 21.40 2.63
C PRO A 98 6.85 22.14 2.06
N ASN A 99 6.94 22.64 0.83
CA ASN A 99 5.94 23.51 0.22
C ASN A 99 5.01 22.79 -0.78
N LEU A 100 5.23 21.49 -1.03
CA LEU A 100 4.45 20.78 -2.03
C LEU A 100 3.19 20.12 -1.43
N PRO A 101 2.09 20.07 -2.20
CA PRO A 101 0.96 19.19 -1.91
C PRO A 101 1.44 17.73 -1.78
N ARG A 102 0.93 17.03 -0.75
CA ARG A 102 1.34 15.66 -0.43
C ARG A 102 0.17 14.72 -0.45
N PHE A 103 0.32 13.64 -1.19
CA PHE A 103 -0.64 12.56 -1.25
C PHE A 103 0.03 11.29 -0.73
N ILE A 104 -0.74 10.44 -0.04
CA ILE A 104 -0.28 9.12 0.39
C ILE A 104 -1.07 8.05 -0.36
N MET A 105 -0.36 7.07 -0.90
CA MET A 105 -0.96 5.94 -1.60
C MET A 105 -0.55 4.62 -0.95
N GLY A 106 -1.50 3.70 -0.80
CA GLY A 106 -1.22 2.33 -0.39
C GLY A 106 -1.88 1.31 -1.29
N HIS A 107 -1.15 0.24 -1.61
CA HIS A 107 -1.67 -0.89 -2.37
C HIS A 107 -1.82 -2.13 -1.49
N SER A 108 -2.93 -2.85 -1.62
CA SER A 108 -3.16 -4.13 -0.93
C SER A 108 -2.95 -4.02 0.59
N MET A 109 -2.00 -4.77 1.19
CA MET A 109 -1.59 -4.58 2.60
C MET A 109 -1.15 -3.14 2.87
N GLY A 110 -0.42 -2.50 1.94
CA GLY A 110 -0.08 -1.07 2.04
C GLY A 110 -1.31 -0.18 2.08
N GLY A 111 -2.39 -0.56 1.39
CA GLY A 111 -3.69 0.10 1.47
C GLY A 111 -4.32 0.01 2.86
N LEU A 112 -4.22 -1.16 3.51
CA LEU A 112 -4.64 -1.32 4.90
C LEU A 112 -3.76 -0.51 5.87
N ILE A 113 -2.44 -0.45 5.61
CA ILE A 113 -1.51 0.37 6.41
C ILE A 113 -1.87 1.85 6.28
N VAL A 114 -2.06 2.35 5.07
CA VAL A 114 -2.45 3.75 4.83
C VAL A 114 -3.81 4.04 5.45
N ALA A 115 -4.82 3.19 5.26
CA ALA A 115 -6.13 3.38 5.90
C ALA A 115 -6.01 3.41 7.45
N SER A 116 -5.17 2.55 8.04
CA SER A 116 -4.87 2.56 9.48
C SER A 116 -4.18 3.85 9.92
N TYR A 117 -3.20 4.32 9.14
CA TYR A 117 -2.48 5.57 9.37
C TYR A 117 -3.43 6.76 9.40
N LEU A 118 -4.36 6.84 8.44
CA LEU A 118 -5.32 7.93 8.31
C LEU A 118 -6.31 8.02 9.47
N LEU A 119 -6.50 6.98 10.26
CA LEU A 119 -7.41 7.04 11.42
C LEU A 119 -6.97 8.08 12.45
N ASP A 120 -5.67 8.38 12.52
CA ASP A 120 -5.10 9.27 13.53
C ASP A 120 -4.08 10.28 12.96
N HIS A 121 -3.67 10.15 11.67
CA HIS A 121 -2.58 10.93 11.04
C HIS A 121 -2.98 11.48 9.66
N GLN A 122 -3.71 12.59 9.61
CA GLN A 122 -4.11 13.21 8.33
C GLN A 122 -3.49 14.60 8.11
N ALA A 123 -2.93 15.21 9.15
CA ALA A 123 -2.42 16.57 9.10
C ALA A 123 -1.24 16.73 8.12
N GLY A 124 -1.38 17.66 7.17
CA GLY A 124 -0.37 17.96 6.16
C GLY A 124 -0.38 17.02 4.96
N LEU A 125 -1.43 16.20 4.81
CA LEU A 125 -1.76 15.49 3.58
C LEU A 125 -2.89 16.22 2.85
N ASN A 126 -2.81 16.28 1.53
CA ASN A 126 -3.83 16.86 0.65
C ASN A 126 -4.88 15.82 0.24
N GLY A 127 -4.54 14.54 0.28
CA GLY A 127 -5.44 13.44 -0.02
C GLY A 127 -4.76 12.08 0.11
N ALA A 128 -5.53 11.02 -0.03
CA ALA A 128 -5.03 9.66 -0.01
C ALA A 128 -5.60 8.82 -1.14
N VAL A 129 -4.85 7.78 -1.51
CA VAL A 129 -5.21 6.84 -2.57
C VAL A 129 -5.08 5.41 -2.04
N LEU A 130 -6.13 4.62 -2.18
CA LEU A 130 -6.15 3.21 -1.78
C LEU A 130 -6.38 2.32 -3.02
N SER A 131 -5.37 1.56 -3.39
CA SER A 131 -5.38 0.63 -4.52
C SER A 131 -5.63 -0.78 -4.02
N ALA A 132 -6.78 -1.37 -4.37
CA ALA A 132 -7.18 -2.71 -3.95
C ALA A 132 -6.83 -3.02 -2.47
N PRO A 133 -7.22 -2.12 -1.50
CA PRO A 133 -6.78 -2.22 -0.11
C PRO A 133 -7.29 -3.49 0.56
N LEU A 134 -6.45 -4.15 1.37
CA LEU A 134 -6.78 -5.37 2.11
C LEU A 134 -7.72 -5.06 3.30
N LEU A 135 -8.98 -4.76 3.00
CA LEU A 135 -9.99 -4.37 3.99
C LEU A 135 -11.00 -5.49 4.29
N GLU A 136 -10.97 -6.54 3.51
CA GLU A 136 -11.77 -7.75 3.73
C GLU A 136 -10.93 -8.97 3.38
N GLU A 137 -11.11 -10.03 4.12
CA GLU A 137 -10.37 -11.27 3.90
C GLU A 137 -11.21 -12.23 3.06
N ALA A 138 -10.58 -12.87 2.07
CA ALA A 138 -11.21 -13.98 1.38
C ALA A 138 -11.49 -15.13 2.37
N ASN A 139 -12.75 -15.32 2.70
CA ASN A 139 -13.37 -16.53 3.35
C ASN A 139 -12.48 -17.32 4.33
N VAL A 140 -11.77 -16.66 5.23
CA VAL A 140 -11.04 -17.38 6.31
C VAL A 140 -12.03 -17.91 7.34
N SER A 141 -12.12 -19.23 7.48
CA SER A 141 -13.08 -19.84 8.40
C SER A 141 -12.81 -19.42 9.85
N PRO A 142 -13.87 -19.34 10.71
CA PRO A 142 -13.71 -19.01 12.14
C PRO A 142 -12.75 -19.95 12.87
N LEU A 143 -12.68 -21.22 12.46
CA LEU A 143 -11.76 -22.20 13.04
C LEU A 143 -10.30 -21.83 12.74
N ILE A 144 -9.97 -21.45 11.51
CA ILE A 144 -8.64 -21.00 11.12
C ILE A 144 -8.28 -19.71 11.88
N LYS A 145 -9.20 -18.72 11.96
CA LYS A 145 -8.97 -17.49 12.75
C LYS A 145 -8.65 -17.80 14.21
N THR A 146 -9.37 -18.74 14.81
CA THR A 146 -9.14 -19.18 16.20
C THR A 146 -7.78 -19.87 16.34
N ALA A 147 -7.43 -20.78 15.43
CA ALA A 147 -6.16 -21.47 15.42
C ALA A 147 -4.99 -20.47 15.25
N MET A 148 -5.11 -19.51 14.36
CA MET A 148 -4.10 -18.45 14.17
C MET A 148 -3.92 -17.60 15.43
N LYS A 149 -5.01 -17.23 16.12
CA LYS A 149 -4.92 -16.49 17.41
C LYS A 149 -4.18 -17.28 18.48
N LEU A 150 -4.42 -18.57 18.57
CA LEU A 150 -3.74 -19.45 19.53
C LEU A 150 -2.24 -19.58 19.16
N LEU A 151 -1.96 -19.84 17.89
CA LEU A 151 -0.60 -19.97 17.38
C LEU A 151 0.20 -18.66 17.58
N ASN A 152 -0.45 -17.51 17.41
CA ASN A 152 0.16 -16.20 17.66
C ASN A 152 0.62 -16.00 19.11
N ARG A 153 -0.01 -16.66 20.09
CA ARG A 153 0.41 -16.60 21.50
C ARG A 153 1.65 -17.40 21.77
N VAL A 154 1.85 -18.51 21.03
CA VAL A 154 2.93 -19.49 21.29
C VAL A 154 4.12 -19.25 20.38
N THR A 155 3.88 -19.02 19.09
CA THR A 155 4.91 -18.88 18.07
C THR A 155 4.64 -17.73 17.10
N PRO A 156 4.55 -16.47 17.56
CA PRO A 156 4.20 -15.33 16.72
C PRO A 156 5.16 -15.12 15.55
N GLY A 157 6.44 -15.44 15.75
CA GLY A 157 7.49 -15.31 14.74
C GLY A 157 7.60 -16.49 13.76
N LEU A 158 6.75 -17.52 13.87
CA LEU A 158 6.72 -18.62 12.91
C LEU A 158 6.28 -18.07 11.56
N SER A 159 7.12 -18.25 10.54
CA SER A 159 6.87 -17.78 9.17
C SER A 159 6.33 -18.93 8.33
N LEU A 160 5.22 -18.67 7.65
CA LEU A 160 4.55 -19.62 6.77
C LEU A 160 4.49 -19.05 5.35
N SER A 161 4.47 -19.92 4.34
CA SER A 161 4.12 -19.53 2.98
C SER A 161 2.62 -19.24 2.92
N THR A 162 2.26 -18.11 2.33
CA THR A 162 0.86 -17.71 2.15
C THR A 162 0.21 -18.41 0.97
N SER A 163 1.00 -19.11 0.13
CA SER A 163 0.54 -19.73 -1.12
C SER A 163 -0.21 -18.75 -2.03
N LEU A 164 0.20 -17.47 -2.01
CA LEU A 164 -0.40 -16.43 -2.85
C LEU A 164 -0.24 -16.84 -4.33
N ASP A 165 -1.35 -16.86 -5.05
CA ASP A 165 -1.33 -17.14 -6.48
C ASP A 165 -0.79 -15.92 -7.24
N ALA A 166 0.45 -15.99 -7.68
CA ALA A 166 1.05 -14.93 -8.49
C ALA A 166 0.30 -14.70 -9.81
N GLY A 167 -0.44 -15.68 -10.32
CA GLY A 167 -1.27 -15.54 -11.52
C GLY A 167 -2.48 -14.59 -11.32
N ALA A 168 -2.87 -14.36 -10.08
CA ALA A 168 -4.00 -13.49 -9.74
C ALA A 168 -3.61 -12.00 -9.55
N ILE A 169 -2.33 -11.64 -9.64
CA ILE A 169 -1.91 -10.23 -9.47
C ILE A 169 -2.26 -9.38 -10.70
N SER A 170 -2.11 -9.92 -11.91
CA SER A 170 -2.31 -9.21 -13.17
C SER A 170 -2.76 -10.17 -14.28
N ARG A 171 -3.56 -9.66 -15.22
CA ARG A 171 -3.90 -10.35 -16.50
C ARG A 171 -2.76 -10.31 -17.52
N GLU A 172 -1.72 -9.49 -17.26
CA GLU A 172 -0.55 -9.38 -18.13
C GLU A 172 0.48 -10.45 -17.75
N PRO A 173 0.71 -11.51 -18.59
CA PRO A 173 1.61 -12.60 -18.23
C PRO A 173 3.05 -12.16 -17.99
N ALA A 174 3.49 -11.10 -18.65
CA ALA A 174 4.84 -10.55 -18.45
C ALA A 174 5.02 -9.98 -17.04
N GLU A 175 3.99 -9.40 -16.43
CA GLU A 175 4.02 -8.90 -15.06
C GLU A 175 4.05 -10.03 -14.04
N VAL A 176 3.25 -11.07 -14.27
CA VAL A 176 3.29 -12.29 -13.44
C VAL A 176 4.70 -12.89 -13.44
N LEU A 177 5.32 -13.00 -14.63
CA LEU A 177 6.67 -13.53 -14.76
C LEU A 177 7.71 -12.63 -14.05
N ARG A 178 7.61 -11.31 -14.19
CA ARG A 178 8.47 -10.35 -13.47
C ARG A 178 8.34 -10.52 -11.96
N TYR A 179 7.10 -10.61 -11.45
CA TYR A 179 6.86 -10.85 -10.02
C TYR A 179 7.53 -12.13 -9.53
N GLN A 180 7.40 -13.22 -10.26
CA GLN A 180 7.96 -14.53 -9.88
C GLN A 180 9.50 -14.58 -9.95
N GLN A 181 10.11 -13.81 -10.85
CA GLN A 181 11.55 -13.76 -11.03
C GLN A 181 12.26 -12.73 -10.14
N ASP A 182 11.51 -11.85 -9.50
CA ASP A 182 12.08 -10.84 -8.63
C ASP A 182 12.48 -11.44 -7.27
N SER A 183 13.78 -11.45 -7.01
CA SER A 183 14.36 -12.03 -5.78
C SER A 183 14.03 -11.23 -4.50
N LEU A 184 13.55 -10.00 -4.64
CA LEU A 184 13.11 -9.17 -3.51
C LEU A 184 11.68 -9.49 -3.09
N ASN A 185 10.89 -10.13 -3.96
CA ASN A 185 9.56 -10.61 -3.63
C ASN A 185 9.62 -11.88 -2.78
N HIS A 186 8.59 -12.09 -1.97
CA HIS A 186 8.47 -13.29 -1.15
C HIS A 186 7.01 -13.63 -0.82
N ASP A 187 6.77 -14.89 -0.50
CA ASP A 187 5.48 -15.43 -0.07
C ASP A 187 5.39 -15.68 1.46
N LYS A 188 6.35 -15.19 2.22
CA LYS A 188 6.46 -15.50 3.66
C LYS A 188 5.70 -14.47 4.51
N ALA A 189 4.80 -14.95 5.38
CA ALA A 189 4.18 -14.15 6.44
C ALA A 189 4.40 -14.80 7.80
N SER A 190 4.74 -14.00 8.80
CA SER A 190 4.71 -14.48 10.18
C SER A 190 3.27 -14.66 10.63
N VAL A 191 3.07 -15.58 11.57
CA VAL A 191 1.76 -15.78 12.21
C VAL A 191 1.28 -14.46 12.83
N ARG A 192 2.18 -13.65 13.36
CA ARG A 192 1.87 -12.32 13.86
C ARG A 192 1.31 -11.42 12.76
N LEU A 193 1.99 -11.30 11.63
CA LEU A 193 1.54 -10.46 10.53
C LEU A 193 0.13 -10.85 10.05
N GLY A 194 -0.10 -12.15 9.84
CA GLY A 194 -1.43 -12.63 9.47
C GLY A 194 -2.51 -12.26 10.49
N ASN A 195 -2.23 -12.42 11.80
CA ASN A 195 -3.19 -12.03 12.85
C ASN A 195 -3.41 -10.51 12.90
N GLU A 196 -2.38 -9.69 12.67
CA GLU A 196 -2.54 -8.24 12.67
C GLU A 196 -3.37 -7.76 11.47
N MET A 197 -3.18 -8.32 10.27
CA MET A 197 -4.04 -8.02 9.12
C MET A 197 -5.51 -8.37 9.42
N LEU A 198 -5.77 -9.58 9.97
CA LEU A 198 -7.11 -10.02 10.39
C LEU A 198 -7.76 -9.12 11.44
N ARG A 199 -6.96 -8.49 12.29
CA ARG A 199 -7.42 -7.58 13.35
C ARG A 199 -7.68 -6.18 12.81
N MET A 200 -6.82 -5.69 11.92
CA MET A 200 -6.85 -4.29 11.50
C MET A 200 -7.91 -3.96 10.47
N ALA A 201 -8.23 -4.87 9.55
CA ALA A 201 -9.27 -4.60 8.56
C ALA A 201 -10.64 -4.26 9.19
N PRO A 202 -11.17 -5.05 10.15
CA PRO A 202 -12.39 -4.66 10.89
C PRO A 202 -12.22 -3.38 11.72
N GLU A 203 -11.03 -3.12 12.28
CA GLU A 203 -10.77 -1.92 13.07
C GLU A 203 -10.83 -0.65 12.20
N VAL A 204 -10.28 -0.70 10.97
CA VAL A 204 -10.38 0.40 10.00
C VAL A 204 -11.85 0.69 9.71
N HIS A 205 -12.66 -0.32 9.38
CA HIS A 205 -14.09 -0.15 9.15
C HIS A 205 -14.82 0.47 10.35
N ARG A 206 -14.55 -0.02 11.54
CA ARG A 206 -15.17 0.50 12.76
C ARG A 206 -14.88 2.00 13.00
N ARG A 207 -13.73 2.49 12.54
CA ARG A 207 -13.27 3.87 12.75
C ARG A 207 -13.25 4.70 11.47
N ALA A 208 -13.74 4.16 10.35
CA ALA A 208 -13.67 4.78 9.03
C ALA A 208 -14.18 6.22 8.99
N GLY A 209 -15.22 6.54 9.77
CA GLY A 209 -15.75 7.90 9.91
C GLY A 209 -14.72 8.96 10.36
N LYS A 210 -13.54 8.56 10.85
CA LYS A 210 -12.45 9.47 11.16
C LYS A 210 -11.65 9.92 9.94
N ILE A 211 -11.73 9.20 8.81
CA ILE A 211 -11.02 9.55 7.57
C ILE A 211 -11.84 10.62 6.89
N VAL A 212 -11.33 11.86 6.86
CA VAL A 212 -12.07 13.05 6.40
C VAL A 212 -11.37 13.82 5.26
N LEU A 213 -10.10 13.47 4.92
CA LEU A 213 -9.42 14.08 3.80
C LEU A 213 -9.96 13.53 2.46
N PRO A 214 -9.71 14.23 1.32
CA PRO A 214 -10.02 13.71 0.00
C PRO A 214 -9.46 12.30 -0.21
N LEU A 215 -10.29 11.38 -0.69
CA LEU A 215 -9.94 9.96 -0.79
C LEU A 215 -10.32 9.38 -2.16
N LEU A 216 -9.35 8.78 -2.83
CA LEU A 216 -9.57 7.93 -3.99
C LEU A 216 -9.40 6.47 -3.58
N ILE A 217 -10.41 5.65 -3.82
CA ILE A 217 -10.33 4.20 -3.68
C ILE A 217 -10.58 3.60 -5.05
N TYR A 218 -9.69 2.73 -5.52
CA TYR A 218 -9.94 1.98 -6.75
C TYR A 218 -9.62 0.50 -6.59
N HIS A 219 -10.37 -0.35 -7.33
CA HIS A 219 -10.30 -1.79 -7.19
C HIS A 219 -10.67 -2.49 -8.50
N GLY A 220 -10.01 -3.59 -8.83
CA GLY A 220 -10.37 -4.45 -9.96
C GLY A 220 -11.57 -5.35 -9.64
N GLU A 221 -12.58 -5.41 -10.52
CA GLU A 221 -13.74 -6.30 -10.28
C GLU A 221 -13.39 -7.79 -10.46
N GLY A 222 -12.29 -8.09 -11.14
CA GLY A 222 -11.74 -9.44 -11.30
C GLY A 222 -10.69 -9.83 -10.26
N ASP A 223 -10.48 -9.02 -9.22
CA ASP A 223 -9.52 -9.31 -8.16
C ASP A 223 -9.90 -10.58 -7.39
N GLN A 224 -8.99 -11.58 -7.44
CA GLN A 224 -9.16 -12.88 -6.80
C GLN A 224 -8.40 -12.98 -5.47
N LEU A 225 -7.58 -11.98 -5.13
CA LEU A 225 -6.76 -11.94 -3.91
C LEU A 225 -7.46 -11.20 -2.78
N VAL A 226 -8.07 -10.06 -3.10
CA VAL A 226 -8.76 -9.20 -2.12
C VAL A 226 -10.18 -8.91 -2.61
N PRO A 227 -11.22 -9.20 -1.79
CA PRO A 227 -12.60 -8.91 -2.15
C PRO A 227 -12.84 -7.40 -2.31
N ILE A 228 -13.40 -6.99 -3.44
CA ILE A 228 -13.77 -5.58 -3.72
C ILE A 228 -14.84 -5.04 -2.74
N SER A 229 -15.60 -5.92 -2.09
CA SER A 229 -16.62 -5.56 -1.11
C SER A 229 -16.07 -4.73 0.05
N GLY A 230 -14.86 -5.03 0.52
CA GLY A 230 -14.18 -4.25 1.54
C GLY A 230 -13.92 -2.80 1.11
N SER A 231 -13.52 -2.59 -0.13
CA SER A 231 -13.30 -1.26 -0.70
C SER A 231 -14.60 -0.47 -0.88
N ARG A 232 -15.65 -1.13 -1.39
CA ARG A 232 -17.00 -0.52 -1.50
C ARG A 232 -17.52 -0.09 -0.15
N ARG A 233 -17.42 -0.98 0.83
CA ARG A 233 -17.84 -0.72 2.19
C ARG A 233 -17.08 0.44 2.83
N LEU A 234 -15.75 0.52 2.66
CA LEU A 234 -14.98 1.65 3.18
C LEU A 234 -15.42 2.97 2.56
N ALA A 235 -15.69 3.01 1.25
CA ALA A 235 -16.16 4.21 0.56
C ALA A 235 -17.49 4.76 1.15
N ASP A 236 -18.37 3.85 1.61
CA ASP A 236 -19.64 4.21 2.26
C ASP A 236 -19.45 4.64 3.73
N GLU A 237 -18.38 4.20 4.40
CA GLU A 237 -18.16 4.38 5.85
C GLU A 237 -17.26 5.58 6.20
N VAL A 238 -16.44 6.08 5.27
CA VAL A 238 -15.52 7.21 5.54
C VAL A 238 -16.28 8.50 5.84
N GLY A 239 -15.68 9.35 6.69
CA GLY A 239 -16.21 10.68 7.01
C GLY A 239 -15.88 11.74 5.95
N SER A 240 -15.12 11.40 4.93
CA SER A 240 -14.76 12.31 3.84
C SER A 240 -15.99 12.68 3.02
N THR A 241 -16.17 13.98 2.77
CA THR A 241 -17.18 14.50 1.82
C THR A 241 -16.70 14.47 0.38
N ASP A 242 -15.43 14.10 0.16
CA ASP A 242 -14.78 14.01 -1.15
C ASP A 242 -14.13 12.60 -1.26
N CYS A 243 -14.99 11.58 -1.38
CA CYS A 243 -14.59 10.20 -1.57
C CYS A 243 -14.99 9.74 -2.98
N THR A 244 -14.00 9.38 -3.77
CA THR A 244 -14.19 8.79 -5.11
C THR A 244 -13.88 7.29 -5.05
N PHE A 245 -14.86 6.45 -5.44
CA PHE A 245 -14.66 5.01 -5.60
C PHE A 245 -14.76 4.63 -7.08
N VAL A 246 -13.72 3.94 -7.60
CA VAL A 246 -13.66 3.46 -8.99
C VAL A 246 -13.48 1.95 -9.02
N ALA A 247 -14.42 1.25 -9.66
CA ALA A 247 -14.30 -0.18 -9.94
C ALA A 247 -13.89 -0.38 -11.41
N TYR A 248 -12.80 -1.11 -11.66
CA TYR A 248 -12.31 -1.39 -13.01
C TYR A 248 -12.82 -2.76 -13.47
N PRO A 249 -13.71 -2.83 -14.49
CA PRO A 249 -14.29 -4.08 -14.97
C PRO A 249 -13.24 -5.09 -15.41
N GLY A 250 -13.28 -6.30 -14.85
CA GLY A 250 -12.35 -7.37 -15.15
C GLY A 250 -10.91 -7.16 -14.68
N GLY A 251 -10.55 -5.99 -14.12
CA GLY A 251 -9.22 -5.70 -13.61
C GLY A 251 -8.83 -6.64 -12.47
N TYR A 252 -7.56 -7.06 -12.43
CA TYR A 252 -7.00 -7.89 -11.36
C TYR A 252 -6.43 -7.03 -10.22
N HIS A 253 -5.65 -7.65 -9.33
CA HIS A 253 -5.23 -7.03 -8.07
C HIS A 253 -4.32 -5.81 -8.26
N GLU A 254 -3.28 -5.94 -9.11
CA GLU A 254 -2.29 -4.87 -9.36
C GLU A 254 -2.69 -4.02 -10.57
N LEU A 255 -3.74 -3.23 -10.46
CA LEU A 255 -4.27 -2.41 -11.58
C LEU A 255 -3.22 -1.53 -12.25
N HIS A 256 -2.23 -1.04 -11.49
CA HIS A 256 -1.10 -0.26 -12.01
C HIS A 256 -0.12 -1.08 -12.86
N ASN A 257 -0.20 -2.40 -12.78
CA ASN A 257 0.59 -3.38 -13.56
C ASN A 257 -0.30 -4.25 -14.47
N ASP A 258 -1.61 -3.96 -14.58
CA ASP A 258 -2.54 -4.77 -15.36
C ASP A 258 -2.75 -4.20 -16.77
N LEU A 259 -3.58 -4.85 -17.57
CA LEU A 259 -3.85 -4.48 -18.98
C LEU A 259 -4.41 -3.06 -19.10
N ASP A 260 -5.23 -2.62 -18.16
CA ASP A 260 -5.87 -1.30 -18.16
C ASP A 260 -5.05 -0.22 -17.45
N ARG A 261 -3.77 -0.48 -17.11
CA ARG A 261 -2.91 0.44 -16.36
C ARG A 261 -2.87 1.87 -16.90
N ALA A 262 -2.98 2.04 -18.23
CA ALA A 262 -2.97 3.37 -18.82
C ALA A 262 -4.18 4.22 -18.37
N THR A 263 -5.36 3.63 -18.33
CA THR A 263 -6.59 4.27 -17.82
C THR A 263 -6.48 4.53 -16.32
N VAL A 264 -6.05 3.52 -15.55
CA VAL A 264 -5.91 3.63 -14.08
C VAL A 264 -4.95 4.75 -13.71
N LEU A 265 -3.81 4.86 -14.39
CA LEU A 265 -2.81 5.89 -14.12
C LEU A 265 -3.26 7.29 -14.57
N ALA A 266 -4.06 7.37 -15.65
CA ALA A 266 -4.67 8.62 -16.08
C ALA A 266 -5.72 9.11 -15.06
N ASP A 267 -6.62 8.25 -14.61
CA ASP A 267 -7.64 8.57 -13.60
C ASP A 267 -6.99 8.99 -12.27
N LEU A 268 -5.92 8.28 -11.85
CA LEU A 268 -5.13 8.65 -10.68
C LEU A 268 -4.53 10.05 -10.84
N TYR A 269 -3.88 10.33 -11.98
CA TYR A 269 -3.27 11.63 -12.21
C TYR A 269 -4.31 12.75 -12.26
N GLU A 270 -5.44 12.56 -12.94
CA GLU A 270 -6.54 13.53 -12.98
C GLU A 270 -7.12 13.79 -11.58
N TRP A 271 -7.20 12.76 -10.74
CA TRP A 271 -7.63 12.93 -9.37
C TRP A 271 -6.60 13.75 -8.57
N LEU A 272 -5.31 13.46 -8.68
CA LEU A 272 -4.25 14.25 -8.04
C LEU A 272 -4.30 15.72 -8.48
N GLU A 273 -4.43 15.99 -9.79
CA GLU A 273 -4.50 17.36 -10.36
C GLU A 273 -5.66 18.19 -9.79
N ARG A 274 -6.78 17.55 -9.48
CA ARG A 274 -7.94 18.24 -8.88
C ARG A 274 -7.74 18.63 -7.42
N HIS A 275 -6.73 18.07 -6.76
CA HIS A 275 -6.46 18.27 -5.33
C HIS A 275 -5.11 18.97 -5.04
N LEU A 276 -4.48 19.55 -6.08
CA LEU A 276 -3.24 20.34 -5.96
C LEU A 276 -3.47 21.67 -5.24
#